data_e6fdaa6906c54edf2a017c74ee1fe592
#
_entry.id   e6fdaa6906c54edf2a017c74ee1fe592
#
_cell.length_a   1.000
_cell.length_b   1.000
_cell.length_c   1.000
_cell.angle_alpha   90.00
_cell.angle_beta   90.00
_cell.angle_gamma   90.00
#
_symmetry.space_group_name_H-M   'P 1'
#
loop_
_entity.id
_entity.type
_entity.pdbx_description
1 polymer ?
#
loop_
_entity_poly.entity_id
_entity_poly.type
_entity_poly.pdbx_seq_one_letter_code
_entity_poly.pdbx_strand_id
1 'polypeptide(L)'
;GGFVAGGSGGVGSIRWGGLRDLGNVIRLRTVTMEAEPRVMELTGEDMLKVMHAYGTNGIITEVEMPLTASYDWIDVIVGFDDFMDAAGFGNDLAIQDGILAKLITPIAAPIPYDYFKRHQRFFRREQSIVVCMIAPHAMDAFVAFARSGKGEIVFRADQEADLKGLPPAYELTWNHTTLRAIRVDPTITYLQARYPSPDHLAHVKAMVDRFGDEVPAHLEFIRFDGAIGAAGLPLVRFTTEERLDEIIRIHEDNGCWIFNPHRYTLEEGGMKRTDDVQLAFKRETDPQGLLNPGKMIAWENPDYDYRSGKSFLFKGLQKAG
;
A
#
# COMPACT_ATOMS: atom_id res chain seq x y z
N GLY A 1 -1.00 15.23 -8.32
CA GLY A 1 -1.93 14.56 -9.26
C GLY A 1 -1.73 13.04 -9.28
N GLY A 2 -0.52 12.54 -9.55
CA GLY A 2 -0.25 11.12 -9.78
C GLY A 2 -0.66 10.20 -8.63
N PHE A 3 -0.36 10.52 -7.38
CA PHE A 3 -0.80 9.73 -6.23
C PHE A 3 -2.32 9.65 -6.09
N VAL A 4 -3.01 10.77 -6.35
CA VAL A 4 -4.47 10.81 -6.32
C VAL A 4 -5.06 9.99 -7.46
N ALA A 5 -4.57 10.20 -8.69
CA ALA A 5 -5.00 9.43 -9.86
C ALA A 5 -4.71 7.93 -9.73
N GLY A 6 -3.64 7.54 -9.03
CA GLY A 6 -3.28 6.14 -8.76
C GLY A 6 -3.98 5.54 -7.54
N GLY A 7 -4.67 6.34 -6.72
CA GLY A 7 -5.30 5.86 -5.49
C GLY A 7 -4.31 5.29 -4.48
N SER A 8 -3.10 5.87 -4.42
CA SER A 8 -1.97 5.30 -3.68
C SER A 8 -2.16 5.36 -2.18
N GLY A 9 -1.71 4.31 -1.47
CA GLY A 9 -1.40 4.33 -0.05
C GLY A 9 0.07 4.73 0.18
N GLY A 10 0.45 4.94 1.44
CA GLY A 10 1.82 5.30 1.78
C GLY A 10 2.00 5.58 3.27
N VAL A 11 3.14 6.15 3.62
CA VAL A 11 3.44 6.60 4.99
C VAL A 11 2.33 7.52 5.48
N GLY A 12 1.74 7.20 6.62
CA GLY A 12 0.58 7.89 7.16
C GLY A 12 -0.74 7.14 6.98
N SER A 13 -0.84 6.16 6.08
CA SER A 13 -2.09 5.44 5.83
C SER A 13 -2.60 4.69 7.05
N ILE A 14 -1.72 4.27 7.97
CA ILE A 14 -2.15 3.68 9.25
C ILE A 14 -2.93 4.66 10.12
N ARG A 15 -2.60 5.94 10.06
CA ARG A 15 -3.24 6.96 10.91
C ARG A 15 -4.43 7.62 10.23
N TRP A 16 -4.28 7.99 8.96
CA TRP A 16 -5.25 8.84 8.26
C TRP A 16 -6.03 8.10 7.17
N GLY A 17 -5.69 6.85 6.86
CA GLY A 17 -6.32 6.09 5.78
C GLY A 17 -5.66 6.28 4.43
N GLY A 18 -6.22 5.65 3.40
CA GLY A 18 -5.78 5.77 2.01
C GLY A 18 -6.28 7.07 1.36
N LEU A 19 -5.65 7.50 0.27
CA LEU A 19 -6.08 8.71 -0.45
C LEU A 19 -7.53 8.62 -0.96
N ARG A 20 -8.03 7.41 -1.18
CA ARG A 20 -9.42 7.19 -1.63
C ARG A 20 -10.45 7.19 -0.51
N ASP A 21 -10.02 7.09 0.75
CA ASP A 21 -10.96 7.22 1.86
C ASP A 21 -11.53 8.64 1.85
N LEU A 22 -12.85 8.75 1.86
CA LEU A 22 -13.52 10.04 1.86
C LEU A 22 -13.07 10.88 3.06
N GLY A 23 -12.70 12.12 2.80
CA GLY A 23 -12.15 13.04 3.79
C GLY A 23 -10.64 13.24 3.69
N ASN A 24 -9.87 12.34 3.06
CA ASN A 24 -8.44 12.55 2.80
C ASN A 24 -8.15 13.44 1.58
N VAL A 25 -9.13 13.55 0.70
CA VAL A 25 -9.21 14.61 -0.31
C VAL A 25 -10.56 15.28 -0.11
N ILE A 26 -10.57 16.61 -0.03
CA ILE A 26 -11.79 17.40 0.20
C ILE A 26 -12.42 17.81 -1.13
N ARG A 27 -11.58 18.23 -2.09
CA ARG A 27 -12.00 18.70 -3.40
C ARG A 27 -10.91 18.44 -4.44
N LEU A 28 -11.35 18.09 -5.64
CA LEU A 28 -10.52 18.07 -6.84
C LEU A 28 -11.02 19.11 -7.85
N ARG A 29 -10.11 19.85 -8.48
CA ARG A 29 -10.40 20.55 -9.71
C ARG A 29 -9.78 19.82 -10.86
N THR A 30 -10.58 19.51 -11.87
CA THR A 30 -10.16 18.76 -13.07
C THR A 30 -10.51 19.53 -14.32
N VAL A 31 -9.70 19.33 -15.36
CA VAL A 31 -9.96 19.85 -16.72
C VAL A 31 -10.26 18.67 -17.61
N THR A 32 -11.30 18.78 -18.43
CA THR A 32 -11.74 17.76 -19.38
C THR A 32 -10.91 17.77 -20.66
N MET A 33 -11.00 16.70 -21.44
CA MET A 33 -10.37 16.56 -22.77
C MET A 33 -11.43 16.59 -23.90
N GLU A 34 -12.42 17.44 -23.75
CA GLU A 34 -13.41 17.74 -24.78
C GLU A 34 -12.84 18.77 -25.78
N ALA A 35 -13.51 18.95 -26.93
CA ALA A 35 -13.12 19.96 -27.92
C ALA A 35 -13.11 21.38 -27.32
N GLU A 36 -14.03 21.65 -26.43
CA GLU A 36 -14.05 22.85 -25.57
C GLU A 36 -13.87 22.40 -24.11
N PRO A 37 -12.65 22.43 -23.56
CA PRO A 37 -12.38 21.93 -22.21
C PRO A 37 -13.15 22.68 -21.15
N ARG A 38 -13.74 21.94 -20.21
CA ARG A 38 -14.42 22.49 -19.04
C ARG A 38 -13.56 22.29 -17.79
N VAL A 39 -13.69 23.25 -16.86
CA VAL A 39 -13.18 23.09 -15.50
C VAL A 39 -14.30 22.55 -14.63
N MET A 40 -14.03 21.44 -13.96
CA MET A 40 -15.00 20.79 -13.07
C MET A 40 -14.45 20.77 -11.64
N GLU A 41 -15.31 21.02 -10.67
CA GLU A 41 -15.01 20.80 -9.26
C GLU A 41 -15.76 19.58 -8.77
N LEU A 42 -15.01 18.64 -8.20
CA LEU A 42 -15.52 17.36 -7.70
C LEU A 42 -15.32 17.30 -6.19
N THR A 43 -16.37 16.88 -5.48
CA THR A 43 -16.37 16.72 -4.00
C THR A 43 -17.07 15.41 -3.63
N GLY A 44 -16.84 14.94 -2.40
CA GLY A 44 -17.47 13.72 -1.91
C GLY A 44 -17.22 12.53 -2.84
N GLU A 45 -18.24 11.74 -3.10
CA GLU A 45 -18.13 10.54 -3.95
C GLU A 45 -17.83 10.85 -5.43
N ASP A 46 -18.15 12.06 -5.89
CA ASP A 46 -17.84 12.47 -7.27
C ASP A 46 -16.34 12.46 -7.56
N MET A 47 -15.51 12.66 -6.55
CA MET A 47 -14.05 12.55 -6.70
C MET A 47 -13.60 11.15 -7.14
N LEU A 48 -14.37 10.09 -6.81
CA LEU A 48 -14.07 8.71 -7.19
C LEU A 48 -14.13 8.50 -8.71
N LYS A 49 -14.78 9.40 -9.45
CA LYS A 49 -14.77 9.40 -10.92
C LYS A 49 -13.36 9.59 -11.49
N VAL A 50 -12.47 10.25 -10.75
CA VAL A 50 -11.10 10.59 -11.17
C VAL A 50 -10.04 9.90 -10.31
N MET A 51 -10.32 9.71 -9.02
CA MET A 51 -9.41 9.03 -8.11
C MET A 51 -9.29 7.54 -8.45
N HIS A 52 -8.05 7.04 -8.47
CA HIS A 52 -7.75 5.65 -8.84
C HIS A 52 -8.23 5.28 -10.27
N ALA A 53 -8.31 6.26 -11.16
CA ALA A 53 -8.60 6.06 -12.58
C ALA A 53 -7.32 6.05 -13.44
N TYR A 54 -6.15 6.06 -12.80
CA TYR A 54 -4.83 6.03 -13.45
C TYR A 54 -4.66 7.10 -14.54
N GLY A 55 -5.27 8.27 -14.33
CA GLY A 55 -5.17 9.40 -15.24
C GLY A 55 -5.98 9.25 -16.54
N THR A 56 -6.94 8.33 -16.58
CA THR A 56 -7.83 8.16 -17.76
C THR A 56 -8.99 9.15 -17.78
N ASN A 57 -9.30 9.78 -16.63
CA ASN A 57 -10.50 10.59 -16.44
C ASN A 57 -10.15 11.99 -15.96
N GLY A 58 -9.98 12.92 -16.90
CA GLY A 58 -9.69 14.33 -16.59
C GLY A 58 -8.25 14.60 -16.14
N ILE A 59 -7.84 15.85 -16.22
CA ILE A 59 -6.53 16.33 -15.78
C ILE A 59 -6.71 17.02 -14.42
N ILE A 60 -6.12 16.46 -13.36
CA ILE A 60 -6.17 17.05 -12.02
C ILE A 60 -5.25 18.28 -11.97
N THR A 61 -5.83 19.46 -11.75
CA THR A 61 -5.12 20.73 -11.67
C THR A 61 -4.99 21.26 -10.25
N GLU A 62 -5.94 20.95 -9.37
CA GLU A 62 -5.90 21.31 -7.95
C GLU A 62 -6.39 20.14 -7.10
N VAL A 63 -5.79 20.02 -5.91
CA VAL A 63 -6.19 19.06 -4.88
C VAL A 63 -6.28 19.83 -3.56
N GLU A 64 -7.44 19.78 -2.92
CA GLU A 64 -7.63 20.28 -1.57
C GLU A 64 -7.62 19.11 -0.59
N MET A 65 -6.74 19.18 0.41
CA MET A 65 -6.54 18.12 1.39
C MET A 65 -6.58 18.69 2.81
N PRO A 66 -7.06 17.89 3.79
CA PRO A 66 -6.95 18.29 5.19
C PRO A 66 -5.49 18.30 5.64
N LEU A 67 -5.20 19.14 6.62
CA LEU A 67 -3.90 19.17 7.26
C LEU A 67 -3.99 18.55 8.67
N THR A 68 -2.87 18.06 9.16
CA THR A 68 -2.72 17.56 10.52
C THR A 68 -1.49 18.20 11.15
N ALA A 69 -1.34 18.06 12.49
CA ALA A 69 -0.16 18.53 13.18
C ALA A 69 1.11 17.90 12.62
N SER A 70 2.15 18.71 12.49
CA SER A 70 3.49 18.23 12.16
C SER A 70 4.21 17.80 13.45
N TYR A 71 4.85 16.62 13.40
CA TYR A 71 5.68 16.11 14.47
C TYR A 71 7.07 15.80 13.92
N ASP A 72 8.09 15.94 14.77
CA ASP A 72 9.44 15.44 14.51
C ASP A 72 9.45 13.93 14.75
N TRP A 73 8.92 13.17 13.79
CA TRP A 73 8.74 11.74 13.91
C TRP A 73 10.06 11.02 14.16
N ILE A 74 10.07 10.15 15.17
CA ILE A 74 11.22 9.35 15.53
C ILE A 74 11.13 8.00 14.82
N ASP A 75 12.14 7.69 14.03
CA ASP A 75 12.29 6.39 13.37
C ASP A 75 12.75 5.35 14.41
N VAL A 76 12.03 4.24 14.48
CA VAL A 76 12.32 3.12 15.38
C VAL A 76 12.24 1.81 14.62
N ILE A 77 13.15 0.89 14.91
CA ILE A 77 13.10 -0.47 14.39
C ILE A 77 13.13 -1.45 15.56
N VAL A 78 12.17 -2.37 15.58
CA VAL A 78 12.06 -3.43 16.57
C VAL A 78 12.33 -4.76 15.88
N GLY A 79 13.25 -5.56 16.42
CA GLY A 79 13.63 -6.86 15.90
C GLY A 79 12.88 -8.00 16.59
N PHE A 80 12.61 -9.07 15.85
CA PHE A 80 11.90 -10.28 16.30
C PHE A 80 12.55 -11.53 15.70
N ASP A 81 12.55 -12.63 16.45
CA ASP A 81 13.05 -13.92 15.97
C ASP A 81 12.01 -14.64 15.08
N ASP A 82 10.73 -14.33 15.22
CA ASP A 82 9.64 -14.87 14.40
C ASP A 82 8.88 -13.75 13.69
N PHE A 83 8.52 -14.00 12.43
CA PHE A 83 7.79 -12.99 11.63
C PHE A 83 6.35 -12.78 12.10
N MET A 84 5.68 -13.84 12.56
CA MET A 84 4.30 -13.68 13.04
C MET A 84 4.24 -12.96 14.39
N ASP A 85 5.29 -13.07 15.22
CA ASP A 85 5.45 -12.20 16.41
C ASP A 85 5.63 -10.73 16.00
N ALA A 86 6.40 -10.45 14.95
CA ALA A 86 6.53 -9.11 14.38
C ALA A 86 5.21 -8.58 13.82
N ALA A 87 4.48 -9.40 13.09
CA ALA A 87 3.16 -9.05 12.54
C ALA A 87 2.13 -8.81 13.64
N GLY A 88 2.10 -9.66 14.68
CA GLY A 88 1.25 -9.49 15.86
C GLY A 88 1.56 -8.20 16.62
N PHE A 89 2.83 -7.92 16.88
CA PHE A 89 3.25 -6.66 17.50
C PHE A 89 2.80 -5.44 16.67
N GLY A 90 2.98 -5.49 15.33
CA GLY A 90 2.53 -4.43 14.44
C GLY A 90 1.02 -4.21 14.49
N ASN A 91 0.23 -5.30 14.53
CA ASN A 91 -1.21 -5.24 14.70
C ASN A 91 -1.61 -4.59 16.01
N ASP A 92 -1.03 -5.06 17.12
CA ASP A 92 -1.36 -4.56 18.46
C ASP A 92 -0.99 -3.09 18.62
N LEU A 93 0.12 -2.65 18.01
CA LEU A 93 0.49 -1.24 17.91
C LEU A 93 -0.50 -0.44 17.04
N ALA A 94 -1.02 -1.04 15.99
CA ALA A 94 -1.92 -0.37 15.04
C ALA A 94 -3.32 -0.11 15.60
N ILE A 95 -3.84 -1.02 16.43
CA ILE A 95 -5.22 -0.96 16.95
C ILE A 95 -5.38 -0.11 18.20
N GLN A 96 -4.30 0.27 18.87
CA GLN A 96 -4.37 1.07 20.08
C GLN A 96 -4.26 2.57 19.80
N ASP A 97 -4.88 3.39 20.66
CA ASP A 97 -4.91 4.85 20.50
C ASP A 97 -3.84 5.58 21.33
N GLY A 98 -3.20 4.90 22.30
CA GLY A 98 -2.27 5.51 23.25
C GLY A 98 -0.90 5.85 22.68
N ILE A 99 -0.52 5.30 21.53
CA ILE A 99 0.76 5.54 20.86
C ILE A 99 0.52 6.07 19.46
N LEU A 100 0.90 7.32 19.23
CA LEU A 100 0.75 7.93 17.91
C LEU A 100 1.87 7.45 16.99
N ALA A 101 1.51 6.54 16.07
CA ALA A 101 2.36 6.05 15.01
C ALA A 101 1.81 6.46 13.64
N LYS A 102 2.67 6.81 12.68
CA LYS A 102 2.27 7.07 11.28
C LYS A 102 2.83 6.05 10.29
N LEU A 103 3.66 5.11 10.75
CA LEU A 103 4.20 4.01 9.97
C LEU A 103 4.36 2.80 10.88
N ILE A 104 3.90 1.63 10.43
CA ILE A 104 4.05 0.34 11.10
C ILE A 104 4.20 -0.72 10.00
N THR A 105 5.43 -1.21 9.83
CA THR A 105 5.82 -2.05 8.69
C THR A 105 6.58 -3.28 9.16
N PRO A 106 5.93 -4.44 9.35
CA PRO A 106 6.60 -5.72 9.55
C PRO A 106 7.27 -6.23 8.27
N ILE A 107 8.54 -6.64 8.38
CA ILE A 107 9.33 -7.16 7.26
C ILE A 107 10.01 -8.47 7.71
N ALA A 108 9.77 -9.54 6.96
CA ALA A 108 10.30 -10.86 7.28
C ALA A 108 11.82 -10.95 7.06
N ALA A 109 12.49 -11.74 7.89
CA ALA A 109 13.83 -12.21 7.60
C ALA A 109 13.83 -13.00 6.27
N PRO A 110 14.91 -12.98 5.49
CA PRO A 110 16.15 -12.23 5.70
C PRO A 110 16.16 -10.85 5.01
N ILE A 111 15.01 -10.32 4.58
CA ILE A 111 14.89 -9.08 3.78
C ILE A 111 15.71 -7.93 4.41
N PRO A 112 15.58 -7.62 5.72
CA PRO A 112 16.27 -6.47 6.31
C PRO A 112 17.80 -6.59 6.18
N TYR A 113 18.33 -7.75 6.52
CA TYR A 113 19.78 -7.98 6.50
C TYR A 113 20.32 -8.05 5.07
N ASP A 114 19.62 -8.77 4.18
CA ASP A 114 20.14 -9.00 2.82
C ASP A 114 20.03 -7.73 1.95
N TYR A 115 19.06 -6.84 2.19
CA TYR A 115 18.77 -5.73 1.26
C TYR A 115 18.93 -4.33 1.85
N PHE A 116 18.89 -4.13 3.17
CA PHE A 116 19.05 -2.81 3.77
C PHE A 116 20.51 -2.52 4.14
N LYS A 117 21.39 -2.51 3.15
CA LYS A 117 22.84 -2.49 3.32
C LYS A 117 23.39 -1.45 4.28
N ARG A 118 22.77 -0.26 4.36
CA ARG A 118 23.22 0.80 5.27
C ARG A 118 22.77 0.57 6.72
N HIS A 119 21.65 -0.13 6.91
CA HIS A 119 21.11 -0.48 8.22
C HIS A 119 21.52 -1.89 8.66
N GLN A 120 22.20 -2.66 7.81
CA GLN A 120 22.54 -4.07 8.05
C GLN A 120 23.22 -4.30 9.42
N ARG A 121 24.03 -3.33 9.88
CA ARG A 121 24.72 -3.42 11.18
C ARG A 121 23.82 -3.53 12.40
N PHE A 122 22.54 -3.18 12.27
CA PHE A 122 21.55 -3.22 13.33
C PHE A 122 20.78 -4.54 13.38
N PHE A 123 20.93 -5.40 12.38
CA PHE A 123 20.12 -6.61 12.23
C PHE A 123 20.95 -7.89 12.25
N ARG A 124 20.38 -8.94 12.81
CA ARG A 124 20.83 -10.31 12.53
C ARG A 124 20.13 -10.80 11.24
N ARG A 125 20.75 -11.75 10.55
CA ARG A 125 20.21 -12.23 9.28
C ARG A 125 18.86 -12.93 9.43
N GLU A 126 18.69 -13.63 10.53
CA GLU A 126 17.47 -14.39 10.87
C GLU A 126 16.40 -13.52 11.55
N GLN A 127 16.66 -12.23 11.71
CA GLN A 127 15.78 -11.33 12.42
C GLN A 127 14.76 -10.67 11.47
N SER A 128 13.48 -10.87 11.74
CA SER A 128 12.38 -10.07 11.21
C SER A 128 12.32 -8.74 11.94
N ILE A 129 11.80 -7.70 11.32
CA ILE A 129 11.73 -6.37 11.93
C ILE A 129 10.35 -5.74 11.81
N VAL A 130 10.05 -4.79 12.69
CA VAL A 130 8.97 -3.81 12.49
C VAL A 130 9.57 -2.43 12.43
N VAL A 131 9.42 -1.75 11.30
CA VAL A 131 9.81 -0.36 11.10
C VAL A 131 8.66 0.54 11.53
N CYS A 132 8.92 1.50 12.41
CA CYS A 132 7.92 2.41 12.94
C CYS A 132 8.36 3.87 12.83
N MET A 133 7.40 4.78 12.72
CA MET A 133 7.60 6.21 12.94
C MET A 133 6.66 6.66 14.07
N ILE A 134 7.23 7.05 15.20
CA ILE A 134 6.51 7.33 16.44
C ILE A 134 6.61 8.83 16.76
N ALA A 135 5.49 9.43 17.19
CA ALA A 135 5.51 10.83 17.64
C ALA A 135 6.33 10.98 18.92
N PRO A 136 7.10 12.09 19.10
CA PRO A 136 7.99 12.26 20.25
C PRO A 136 7.29 12.10 21.61
N HIS A 137 6.08 12.64 21.74
CA HIS A 137 5.30 12.56 22.98
C HIS A 137 4.79 11.15 23.31
N ALA A 138 4.79 10.22 22.33
CA ALA A 138 4.35 8.84 22.52
C ALA A 138 5.51 7.86 22.73
N MET A 139 6.77 8.33 22.71
CA MET A 139 7.95 7.46 22.77
C MET A 139 8.05 6.64 24.07
N ASP A 140 7.76 7.24 25.23
CA ASP A 140 7.84 6.51 26.48
C ASP A 140 6.81 5.38 26.55
N ALA A 141 5.59 5.66 26.10
CA ALA A 141 4.53 4.65 25.98
C ALA A 141 4.90 3.56 24.97
N PHE A 142 5.50 3.93 23.82
CA PHE A 142 5.98 2.98 22.83
C PHE A 142 7.09 2.08 23.38
N VAL A 143 8.07 2.64 24.10
CA VAL A 143 9.16 1.85 24.71
C VAL A 143 8.62 0.87 25.74
N ALA A 144 7.66 1.29 26.57
CA ALA A 144 6.99 0.39 27.53
C ALA A 144 6.23 -0.72 26.80
N PHE A 145 5.50 -0.39 25.72
CA PHE A 145 4.78 -1.35 24.89
C PHE A 145 5.75 -2.36 24.22
N ALA A 146 6.84 -1.89 23.62
CA ALA A 146 7.82 -2.77 22.99
C ALA A 146 8.47 -3.74 23.99
N ARG A 147 8.76 -3.28 25.20
CA ARG A 147 9.31 -4.12 26.28
C ARG A 147 8.34 -5.18 26.82
N SER A 148 7.04 -4.95 26.72
CA SER A 148 6.03 -5.93 27.13
C SER A 148 5.84 -7.05 26.10
N GLY A 149 6.31 -6.86 24.87
CA GLY A 149 6.29 -7.84 23.79
C GLY A 149 7.57 -8.68 23.71
N LYS A 150 7.67 -9.46 22.65
CA LYS A 150 8.86 -10.31 22.37
C LYS A 150 9.95 -9.57 21.58
N GLY A 151 9.72 -8.31 21.23
CA GLY A 151 10.60 -7.53 20.36
C GLY A 151 11.74 -6.86 21.10
N GLU A 152 12.86 -6.66 20.43
CA GLU A 152 14.00 -5.89 20.85
C GLU A 152 14.11 -4.60 20.03
N ILE A 153 14.20 -3.43 20.67
CA ILE A 153 14.46 -2.18 19.95
C ILE A 153 15.92 -2.20 19.49
N VAL A 154 16.13 -2.38 18.19
CA VAL A 154 17.47 -2.49 17.58
C VAL A 154 17.97 -1.18 17.00
N PHE A 155 17.08 -0.22 16.78
CA PHE A 155 17.41 1.12 16.26
C PHE A 155 16.41 2.17 16.75
N ARG A 156 16.93 3.33 17.15
CA ARG A 156 16.18 4.56 17.41
C ARG A 156 16.97 5.74 16.90
N ALA A 157 16.37 6.54 16.01
CA ALA A 157 17.03 7.67 15.39
C ALA A 157 17.43 8.77 16.40
N ASP A 158 16.65 8.96 17.46
CA ASP A 158 16.95 9.94 18.52
C ASP A 158 18.05 9.52 19.50
N GLN A 159 18.50 8.27 19.42
CA GLN A 159 19.57 7.71 20.26
C GLN A 159 20.81 7.30 19.48
N GLU A 160 20.73 7.25 18.14
CA GLU A 160 21.86 6.89 17.29
C GLU A 160 22.82 8.07 17.15
N ALA A 161 24.07 7.85 17.50
CA ALA A 161 25.10 8.90 17.51
C ALA A 161 25.53 9.32 16.09
N ASP A 162 25.45 8.40 15.10
CA ASP A 162 25.84 8.65 13.71
C ASP A 162 24.75 8.24 12.72
N LEU A 163 23.96 9.21 12.33
CA LEU A 163 22.95 9.06 11.28
C LEU A 163 23.49 9.34 9.88
N LYS A 164 24.77 9.72 9.75
CA LYS A 164 25.34 10.10 8.46
C LYS A 164 25.29 8.94 7.47
N GLY A 165 24.60 9.19 6.37
CA GLY A 165 24.44 8.22 5.30
C GLY A 165 23.41 7.12 5.55
N LEU A 166 22.72 7.11 6.71
CA LEU A 166 21.54 6.29 6.91
C LEU A 166 20.33 6.98 6.25
N PRO A 167 19.59 6.31 5.36
CA PRO A 167 18.31 6.83 4.91
C PRO A 167 17.31 6.80 6.06
N PRO A 168 16.33 7.72 6.10
CA PRO A 168 15.26 7.64 7.09
C PRO A 168 14.47 6.33 6.95
N ALA A 169 13.87 5.87 8.05
CA ALA A 169 13.28 4.53 8.11
C ALA A 169 12.14 4.32 7.10
N TYR A 170 11.39 5.37 6.75
CA TYR A 170 10.34 5.24 5.73
C TYR A 170 10.88 4.86 4.35
N GLU A 171 12.17 5.12 4.07
CA GLU A 171 12.84 4.64 2.85
C GLU A 171 13.20 3.14 2.88
N LEU A 172 12.89 2.44 3.95
CA LEU A 172 12.99 0.98 4.05
C LEU A 172 11.65 0.28 3.83
N THR A 173 10.56 1.02 3.64
CA THR A 173 9.18 0.54 3.65
C THR A 173 8.49 0.76 2.31
N TRP A 174 7.29 0.29 2.16
CA TRP A 174 6.52 0.40 0.92
C TRP A 174 7.34 -0.08 -0.29
N ASN A 175 7.23 0.57 -1.42
CA ASN A 175 7.99 0.21 -2.62
C ASN A 175 9.50 0.35 -2.49
N HIS A 176 10.00 1.09 -1.49
CA HIS A 176 11.44 1.21 -1.28
C HIS A 176 12.09 -0.12 -0.87
N THR A 177 11.39 -0.97 -0.12
CA THR A 177 11.84 -2.34 0.19
C THR A 177 12.14 -3.09 -1.11
N THR A 178 11.19 -3.10 -2.03
CA THR A 178 11.32 -3.74 -3.34
C THR A 178 12.47 -3.17 -4.15
N LEU A 179 12.57 -1.84 -4.23
CA LEU A 179 13.64 -1.17 -4.98
C LEU A 179 15.03 -1.49 -4.43
N ARG A 180 15.16 -1.66 -3.11
CA ARG A 180 16.42 -2.07 -2.49
C ARG A 180 16.73 -3.54 -2.78
N ALA A 181 15.73 -4.40 -2.72
CA ALA A 181 15.90 -5.81 -3.04
C ALA A 181 16.34 -6.02 -4.50
N ILE A 182 15.66 -5.41 -5.46
CA ILE A 182 16.00 -5.51 -6.90
C ILE A 182 17.41 -5.01 -7.20
N ARG A 183 17.91 -4.01 -6.47
CA ARG A 183 19.29 -3.53 -6.63
C ARG A 183 20.34 -4.56 -6.25
N VAL A 184 20.02 -5.47 -5.33
CA VAL A 184 20.92 -6.51 -4.84
C VAL A 184 20.72 -7.80 -5.63
N ASP A 185 19.46 -8.13 -5.90
CA ASP A 185 19.05 -9.33 -6.63
C ASP A 185 18.00 -8.96 -7.71
N PRO A 186 18.43 -8.81 -8.98
CA PRO A 186 17.52 -8.42 -10.06
C PRO A 186 16.52 -9.52 -10.47
N THR A 187 16.60 -10.71 -9.89
CA THR A 187 15.61 -11.79 -10.10
C THR A 187 14.39 -11.64 -9.20
N ILE A 188 14.43 -10.71 -8.26
CA ILE A 188 13.28 -10.42 -7.41
C ILE A 188 12.27 -9.56 -8.16
N THR A 189 11.03 -9.93 -8.00
CA THR A 189 9.86 -9.10 -8.34
C THR A 189 9.00 -8.90 -7.10
N TYR A 190 7.82 -8.31 -7.24
CA TYR A 190 6.88 -8.11 -6.13
C TYR A 190 5.44 -8.15 -6.62
N LEU A 191 4.55 -8.39 -5.68
CA LEU A 191 3.11 -8.25 -5.85
C LEU A 191 2.59 -7.24 -4.83
N GLN A 192 1.36 -6.80 -5.02
CA GLN A 192 0.64 -6.03 -4.01
C GLN A 192 -0.51 -6.88 -3.50
N ALA A 193 -0.55 -7.08 -2.20
CA ALA A 193 -1.57 -7.87 -1.54
C ALA A 193 -2.38 -7.01 -0.58
N ARG A 194 -3.63 -7.40 -0.37
CA ARG A 194 -4.43 -6.91 0.73
C ARG A 194 -4.99 -8.10 1.50
N TYR A 195 -4.75 -8.08 2.79
CA TYR A 195 -5.26 -9.06 3.73
C TYR A 195 -6.47 -8.46 4.44
N PRO A 196 -7.71 -8.95 4.17
CA PRO A 196 -8.92 -8.32 4.68
C PRO A 196 -9.08 -8.45 6.20
N SER A 197 -9.52 -7.35 6.85
CA SER A 197 -9.99 -7.38 8.23
C SER A 197 -11.32 -8.14 8.34
N PRO A 198 -11.60 -8.78 9.52
CA PRO A 198 -10.76 -8.77 10.72
C PRO A 198 -9.64 -9.83 10.71
N ASP A 199 -9.65 -10.76 9.76
CA ASP A 199 -8.83 -11.98 9.78
C ASP A 199 -7.46 -11.80 9.09
N HIS A 200 -7.01 -10.56 8.91
CA HIS A 200 -5.79 -10.25 8.15
C HIS A 200 -4.54 -10.99 8.64
N LEU A 201 -4.36 -11.20 9.95
CA LEU A 201 -3.21 -11.96 10.47
C LEU A 201 -3.32 -13.46 10.14
N ALA A 202 -4.52 -14.04 10.14
CA ALA A 202 -4.72 -15.42 9.73
C ALA A 202 -4.41 -15.61 8.23
N HIS A 203 -4.84 -14.68 7.39
CA HIS A 203 -4.50 -14.69 5.97
C HIS A 203 -2.99 -14.53 5.73
N VAL A 204 -2.35 -13.62 6.46
CA VAL A 204 -0.89 -13.44 6.39
C VAL A 204 -0.18 -14.73 6.77
N LYS A 205 -0.57 -15.36 7.90
CA LYS A 205 0.02 -16.63 8.34
C LYS A 205 -0.14 -17.74 7.31
N ALA A 206 -1.32 -17.88 6.72
CA ALA A 206 -1.56 -18.88 5.68
C ALA A 206 -0.64 -18.70 4.47
N MET A 207 -0.36 -17.46 4.04
CA MET A 207 0.54 -17.18 2.93
C MET A 207 2.01 -17.40 3.30
N VAL A 208 2.42 -17.01 4.51
CA VAL A 208 3.77 -17.27 5.04
C VAL A 208 4.03 -18.79 5.12
N ASP A 209 3.09 -19.54 5.71
CA ASP A 209 3.20 -20.99 5.81
C ASP A 209 3.23 -21.68 4.43
N ARG A 210 2.51 -21.12 3.46
CA ARG A 210 2.40 -21.67 2.11
C ARG A 210 3.64 -21.45 1.25
N PHE A 211 4.23 -20.25 1.34
CA PHE A 211 5.26 -19.83 0.38
C PHE A 211 6.67 -19.77 0.98
N GLY A 212 6.80 -19.56 2.29
CA GLY A 212 8.11 -19.45 2.96
C GLY A 212 9.05 -18.48 2.22
N ASP A 213 10.24 -18.96 1.91
CA ASP A 213 11.29 -18.16 1.26
C ASP A 213 11.01 -17.79 -0.20
N GLU A 214 10.02 -18.41 -0.85
CA GLU A 214 9.66 -18.06 -2.23
C GLU A 214 8.98 -16.69 -2.30
N VAL A 215 8.15 -16.38 -1.28
CA VAL A 215 7.42 -15.11 -1.19
C VAL A 215 7.58 -14.52 0.21
N PRO A 216 8.79 -14.05 0.58
CA PRO A 216 9.04 -13.49 1.89
C PRO A 216 8.17 -12.27 2.14
N ALA A 217 7.53 -12.25 3.33
CA ALA A 217 6.50 -11.30 3.65
C ALA A 217 7.05 -9.89 3.95
N HIS A 218 6.36 -8.90 3.44
CA HIS A 218 6.50 -7.49 3.78
C HIS A 218 5.10 -6.91 3.93
N LEU A 219 4.77 -6.42 5.11
CA LEU A 219 3.46 -5.87 5.43
C LEU A 219 3.54 -4.36 5.66
N GLU A 220 2.43 -3.69 5.39
CA GLU A 220 2.16 -2.31 5.75
C GLU A 220 0.81 -2.28 6.47
N PHE A 221 0.81 -1.94 7.77
CA PHE A 221 -0.44 -1.71 8.44
C PHE A 221 -1.07 -0.41 7.95
N ILE A 222 -2.34 -0.48 7.62
CA ILE A 222 -3.11 0.63 7.07
C ILE A 222 -4.48 0.72 7.73
N ARG A 223 -5.04 1.92 7.72
CA ARG A 223 -6.47 2.11 7.98
C ARG A 223 -7.18 2.22 6.65
N PHE A 224 -8.27 1.50 6.50
CA PHE A 224 -9.04 1.49 5.28
C PHE A 224 -10.53 1.39 5.62
N ASP A 225 -11.31 2.33 5.13
CA ASP A 225 -12.75 2.44 5.43
C ASP A 225 -13.01 2.36 6.96
N GLY A 226 -12.15 3.04 7.74
CA GLY A 226 -12.20 3.07 9.20
C GLY A 226 -11.60 1.86 9.94
N ALA A 227 -11.38 0.73 9.28
CA ALA A 227 -10.83 -0.48 9.87
C ALA A 227 -9.30 -0.59 9.71
N ILE A 228 -8.63 -1.17 10.71
CA ILE A 228 -7.22 -1.55 10.59
C ILE A 228 -7.11 -2.84 9.80
N GLY A 229 -6.17 -2.89 8.88
CA GLY A 229 -5.85 -4.08 8.10
C GLY A 229 -4.40 -4.05 7.64
N ALA A 230 -4.00 -5.09 6.93
CA ALA A 230 -2.66 -5.19 6.37
C ALA A 230 -2.71 -5.13 4.84
N ALA A 231 -1.92 -4.24 4.26
CA ALA A 231 -1.47 -4.36 2.88
C ALA A 231 -0.15 -5.12 2.87
N GLY A 232 0.15 -5.82 1.80
CA GLY A 232 1.43 -6.48 1.59
C GLY A 232 2.09 -5.99 0.32
N LEU A 233 3.41 -5.88 0.39
CA LEU A 233 4.26 -5.77 -0.79
C LEU A 233 5.28 -6.92 -0.77
N PRO A 234 4.79 -8.19 -0.74
CA PRO A 234 5.67 -9.33 -0.63
C PRO A 234 6.64 -9.34 -1.80
N LEU A 235 7.89 -9.62 -1.49
CA LEU A 235 8.88 -9.89 -2.52
C LEU A 235 8.61 -11.28 -3.10
N VAL A 236 8.85 -11.46 -4.38
CA VAL A 236 8.70 -12.75 -5.05
C VAL A 236 10.03 -13.11 -5.70
N ARG A 237 10.56 -14.28 -5.39
CA ARG A 237 11.67 -14.87 -6.14
C ARG A 237 11.13 -15.38 -7.47
N PHE A 238 11.24 -14.53 -8.48
CA PHE A 238 10.64 -14.79 -9.79
C PHE A 238 11.31 -15.96 -10.48
N THR A 239 10.51 -16.87 -11.01
CA THR A 239 10.95 -18.00 -11.84
C THR A 239 10.33 -17.95 -13.22
N THR A 240 8.99 -18.01 -13.30
CA THR A 240 8.23 -17.91 -14.55
C THR A 240 6.94 -17.11 -14.35
N GLU A 241 6.34 -16.65 -15.44
CA GLU A 241 5.05 -15.96 -15.40
C GLU A 241 3.93 -16.88 -14.88
N GLU A 242 3.95 -18.15 -15.29
CA GLU A 242 2.96 -19.14 -14.86
C GLU A 242 3.01 -19.38 -13.35
N ARG A 243 4.23 -19.38 -12.76
CA ARG A 243 4.37 -19.48 -11.30
C ARG A 243 3.89 -18.24 -10.60
N LEU A 244 4.15 -17.07 -11.16
CA LEU A 244 3.63 -15.80 -10.62
C LEU A 244 2.10 -15.77 -10.64
N ASP A 245 1.48 -16.19 -11.74
CA ASP A 245 0.02 -16.29 -11.86
C ASP A 245 -0.56 -17.36 -10.90
N GLU A 246 0.16 -18.45 -10.64
CA GLU A 246 -0.22 -19.44 -9.63
C GLU A 246 -0.18 -18.84 -8.21
N ILE A 247 0.87 -18.08 -7.88
CA ILE A 247 0.98 -17.37 -6.60
C ILE A 247 -0.19 -16.41 -6.41
N ILE A 248 -0.57 -15.66 -7.45
CA ILE A 248 -1.73 -14.76 -7.43
C ILE A 248 -3.01 -15.55 -7.14
N ARG A 249 -3.25 -16.62 -7.89
CA ARG A 249 -4.45 -17.44 -7.71
C ARG A 249 -4.54 -18.05 -6.30
N ILE A 250 -3.43 -18.55 -5.75
CA ILE A 250 -3.40 -19.09 -4.39
C ILE A 250 -3.79 -18.03 -3.36
N HIS A 251 -3.31 -16.79 -3.50
CA HIS A 251 -3.73 -15.70 -2.61
C HIS A 251 -5.25 -15.45 -2.72
N GLU A 252 -5.76 -15.37 -3.94
CA GLU A 252 -7.18 -15.13 -4.20
C GLU A 252 -8.07 -16.26 -3.65
N ASP A 253 -7.67 -17.50 -3.84
CA ASP A 253 -8.38 -18.69 -3.32
C ASP A 253 -8.43 -18.74 -1.78
N ASN A 254 -7.46 -18.05 -1.13
CA ASN A 254 -7.41 -17.89 0.32
C ASN A 254 -8.01 -16.57 0.82
N GLY A 255 -8.80 -15.88 0.00
CA GLY A 255 -9.50 -14.66 0.37
C GLY A 255 -8.62 -13.40 0.43
N CYS A 256 -7.37 -13.47 0.00
CA CYS A 256 -6.49 -12.31 -0.13
C CYS A 256 -6.75 -11.62 -1.48
N TRP A 257 -6.82 -10.30 -1.46
CA TRP A 257 -6.83 -9.56 -2.72
C TRP A 257 -5.40 -9.32 -3.15
N ILE A 258 -5.06 -9.76 -4.36
CA ILE A 258 -3.71 -9.65 -4.88
C ILE A 258 -3.70 -8.90 -6.20
N PHE A 259 -2.68 -8.10 -6.39
CA PHE A 259 -2.52 -7.24 -7.55
C PHE A 259 -1.18 -7.50 -8.22
N ASN A 260 -1.21 -7.59 -9.55
CA ASN A 260 -0.01 -7.65 -10.35
C ASN A 260 0.36 -6.24 -10.87
N PRO A 261 1.31 -5.55 -10.25
CA PRO A 261 1.70 -4.20 -10.65
C PRO A 261 2.43 -4.14 -11.99
N HIS A 262 2.76 -5.30 -12.57
CA HIS A 262 3.46 -5.40 -13.87
C HIS A 262 2.48 -5.37 -15.06
N ARG A 263 1.18 -5.47 -14.80
CA ARG A 263 0.14 -5.25 -15.81
C ARG A 263 -0.19 -3.77 -15.87
N TYR A 264 -0.24 -3.21 -17.08
CA TYR A 264 -0.43 -1.77 -17.22
C TYR A 264 -1.89 -1.34 -17.37
N THR A 265 -2.80 -2.24 -17.69
CA THR A 265 -4.23 -1.95 -17.76
C THR A 265 -4.87 -1.96 -16.36
N LEU A 266 -5.96 -1.22 -16.20
CA LEU A 266 -6.69 -1.15 -14.94
C LEU A 266 -7.26 -2.51 -14.53
N GLU A 267 -7.75 -3.26 -15.51
CA GLU A 267 -8.49 -4.50 -15.31
C GLU A 267 -7.55 -5.69 -15.10
N GLU A 268 -6.49 -5.82 -15.89
CA GLU A 268 -5.57 -6.97 -15.83
C GLU A 268 -4.66 -6.95 -14.60
N GLY A 269 -4.37 -5.77 -14.07
CA GLY A 269 -3.60 -5.63 -12.83
C GLY A 269 -4.30 -6.21 -11.61
N GLY A 270 -5.62 -6.39 -11.67
CA GLY A 270 -6.44 -6.93 -10.58
C GLY A 270 -6.72 -5.94 -9.43
N MET A 271 -6.02 -4.80 -9.38
CA MET A 271 -6.17 -3.80 -8.34
C MET A 271 -7.53 -3.10 -8.40
N LYS A 272 -8.05 -2.96 -9.58
CA LYS A 272 -9.33 -2.34 -9.85
C LYS A 272 -9.91 -2.87 -11.14
N ARG A 273 -11.23 -2.92 -11.21
CA ARG A 273 -11.96 -3.00 -12.47
C ARG A 273 -12.55 -1.65 -12.80
N THR A 274 -12.63 -1.35 -14.06
CA THR A 274 -13.42 -0.23 -14.54
C THR A 274 -14.87 -0.44 -14.11
N ASP A 275 -15.51 0.59 -13.59
CA ASP A 275 -16.91 0.61 -13.22
C ASP A 275 -17.72 1.54 -14.13
N ASP A 276 -19.05 1.41 -14.05
CA ASP A 276 -19.97 2.21 -14.87
C ASP A 276 -19.78 3.71 -14.64
N VAL A 277 -19.49 4.13 -13.39
CA VAL A 277 -19.34 5.55 -13.03
C VAL A 277 -18.12 6.16 -13.72
N GLN A 278 -16.97 5.47 -13.60
CA GLN A 278 -15.74 5.96 -14.23
C GLN A 278 -15.79 5.88 -15.75
N LEU A 279 -16.39 4.83 -16.31
CA LEU A 279 -16.54 4.70 -17.76
C LEU A 279 -17.51 5.75 -18.34
N ALA A 280 -18.63 6.03 -17.64
CA ALA A 280 -19.55 7.10 -18.04
C ALA A 280 -18.87 8.47 -17.97
N PHE A 281 -18.10 8.72 -16.91
CA PHE A 281 -17.36 9.97 -16.75
C PHE A 281 -16.28 10.14 -17.83
N LYS A 282 -15.58 9.06 -18.21
CA LYS A 282 -14.64 9.10 -19.33
C LYS A 282 -15.34 9.45 -20.65
N ARG A 283 -16.49 8.85 -20.94
CA ARG A 283 -17.27 9.15 -22.14
C ARG A 283 -17.71 10.61 -22.21
N GLU A 284 -18.03 11.18 -21.06
CA GLU A 284 -18.39 12.60 -20.93
C GLU A 284 -17.18 13.52 -21.11
N THR A 285 -16.09 13.25 -20.40
CA THR A 285 -14.99 14.20 -20.22
C THR A 285 -13.79 13.99 -21.16
N ASP A 286 -13.72 12.85 -21.80
CA ASP A 286 -12.69 12.49 -22.78
C ASP A 286 -13.28 11.63 -23.91
N PRO A 287 -14.23 12.17 -24.68
CA PRO A 287 -14.98 11.41 -25.69
C PRO A 287 -14.12 10.84 -26.82
N GLN A 288 -12.91 11.37 -27.01
CA GLN A 288 -11.95 10.89 -28.00
C GLN A 288 -10.92 9.89 -27.42
N GLY A 289 -10.94 9.62 -26.09
CA GLY A 289 -10.04 8.68 -25.45
C GLY A 289 -8.57 9.10 -25.46
N LEU A 290 -8.28 10.40 -25.37
CA LEU A 290 -6.92 10.95 -25.48
C LEU A 290 -6.09 10.77 -24.20
N LEU A 291 -6.74 10.61 -23.04
CA LEU A 291 -6.06 10.45 -21.76
C LEU A 291 -5.69 8.98 -21.53
N ASN A 292 -4.39 8.71 -21.44
CA ASN A 292 -3.83 7.39 -21.20
C ASN A 292 -4.47 6.29 -22.06
N PRO A 293 -4.41 6.38 -23.40
CA PRO A 293 -4.96 5.38 -24.29
C PRO A 293 -4.34 3.99 -24.00
N GLY A 294 -5.13 2.94 -24.13
CA GLY A 294 -4.74 1.56 -23.83
C GLY A 294 -4.73 1.21 -22.34
N LYS A 295 -5.07 2.13 -21.43
CA LYS A 295 -5.04 1.88 -19.98
C LYS A 295 -6.34 1.26 -19.44
N MET A 296 -7.46 1.52 -20.11
CA MET A 296 -8.80 1.07 -19.69
C MET A 296 -9.38 0.15 -20.76
N ILE A 297 -9.36 -1.18 -20.53
CA ILE A 297 -9.85 -2.16 -21.52
C ILE A 297 -11.33 -1.92 -21.82
N ALA A 298 -12.14 -1.64 -20.81
CA ALA A 298 -13.58 -1.37 -20.99
C ALA A 298 -13.88 -0.15 -21.90
N TRP A 299 -12.93 0.77 -22.03
CA TRP A 299 -13.02 1.87 -23.00
C TRP A 299 -12.60 1.43 -24.41
N GLU A 300 -11.49 0.70 -24.51
CA GLU A 300 -10.89 0.29 -25.79
C GLU A 300 -11.70 -0.83 -26.49
N ASN A 301 -12.34 -1.70 -25.71
CA ASN A 301 -13.13 -2.83 -26.18
C ASN A 301 -14.55 -2.77 -25.61
N PRO A 302 -15.54 -2.34 -26.42
CA PRO A 302 -16.94 -2.26 -25.99
C PRO A 302 -17.56 -3.61 -25.58
N ASP A 303 -17.00 -4.72 -26.08
CA ASP A 303 -17.49 -6.08 -25.78
C ASP A 303 -16.86 -6.67 -24.51
N TYR A 304 -15.93 -5.95 -23.86
CA TYR A 304 -15.32 -6.39 -22.60
C TYR A 304 -16.32 -6.36 -21.45
N ASP A 305 -16.56 -7.53 -20.84
CA ASP A 305 -17.44 -7.63 -19.68
C ASP A 305 -16.70 -7.25 -18.40
N TYR A 306 -16.62 -5.95 -18.11
CA TYR A 306 -16.02 -5.42 -16.89
C TYR A 306 -16.90 -5.64 -15.64
N ARG A 307 -18.08 -6.23 -15.78
CA ARG A 307 -19.03 -6.50 -14.69
C ARG A 307 -18.84 -7.87 -14.09
N SER A 308 -18.23 -8.80 -14.82
CA SER A 308 -17.98 -10.15 -14.33
C SER A 308 -16.84 -10.17 -13.31
N GLY A 309 -17.02 -10.86 -12.22
CA GLY A 309 -15.96 -11.34 -11.32
C GLY A 309 -15.68 -10.51 -10.08
N LYS A 310 -14.44 -10.12 -9.80
CA LYS A 310 -13.90 -9.70 -8.51
C LYS A 310 -14.57 -8.47 -7.88
N SER A 311 -14.58 -8.44 -6.56
CA SER A 311 -15.05 -7.28 -5.79
C SER A 311 -14.21 -6.04 -6.06
N PHE A 312 -14.84 -4.88 -6.05
CA PHE A 312 -14.15 -3.60 -6.08
C PHE A 312 -13.47 -3.34 -4.73
N LEU A 313 -12.35 -2.63 -4.74
CA LEU A 313 -11.65 -2.22 -3.52
C LEU A 313 -12.47 -1.28 -2.64
N PHE A 314 -13.39 -0.55 -3.22
CA PHE A 314 -14.16 0.49 -2.55
C PHE A 314 -15.66 0.29 -2.76
N LYS A 315 -16.42 0.41 -1.68
CA LYS A 315 -17.88 0.21 -1.70
C LYS A 315 -18.60 1.13 -2.69
N GLY A 316 -18.18 2.40 -2.80
CA GLY A 316 -18.77 3.37 -3.73
C GLY A 316 -18.60 3.01 -5.22
N LEU A 317 -17.75 2.02 -5.52
CA LEU A 317 -17.55 1.51 -6.87
C LEU A 317 -18.21 0.14 -7.09
N GLN A 318 -18.80 -0.44 -6.05
CA GLN A 318 -19.58 -1.66 -6.18
C GLN A 318 -20.93 -1.33 -6.81
N LYS A 319 -21.37 -2.14 -7.75
CA LYS A 319 -22.75 -2.03 -8.20
C LYS A 319 -23.69 -2.33 -7.05
N ALA A 320 -24.70 -1.49 -6.88
CA ALA A 320 -25.89 -1.89 -6.19
C ALA A 320 -26.46 -3.11 -6.94
N GLY A 321 -26.47 -4.28 -6.29
CA GLY A 321 -27.02 -5.52 -6.82
C GLY A 321 -28.51 -5.41 -7.04
#